data_744a1d135a418430025657ab52b72fd3
#
_entry.id   744a1d135a418430025657ab52b72fd3
#
_cell.length_a   1.000
_cell.length_b   1.000
_cell.length_c   1.000
_cell.angle_alpha   90.00
_cell.angle_beta   90.00
_cell.angle_gamma   90.00
#
_symmetry.space_group_name_H-M   'P 1'
#
loop_
_entity.id
_entity.type
_entity.pdbx_description
1 polymer ?
#
loop_
_entity_poly.entity_id
_entity_poly.type
_entity_poly.pdbx_seq_one_letter_code
_entity_poly.pdbx_strand_id
1 'polypeptide(L)'
;MARPNSSPFPNQMPFQGVNMRILVVEDHQDTREVLTGLLRRWGYDVSPADSLKSGLNRLETEPPVDVILSDIALPDGTGYALVGEARRRGKRVLAIALSGYVYPSDVRVATLTGFDHHLSKPCDCHYLRAILEDRAKWENAAS
;
A
#
# COMPACT_ATOMS: atom_id res chain seq x y z
N MET A 1 -22.61 -26.39 7.13
CA MET A 1 -21.82 -25.86 8.21
C MET A 1 -21.34 -24.47 7.89
N ALA A 2 -21.47 -23.59 8.82
CA ALA A 2 -20.95 -22.23 8.62
C ALA A 2 -19.42 -22.30 8.63
N ARG A 3 -18.83 -21.76 7.62
CA ARG A 3 -17.38 -21.67 7.58
C ARG A 3 -16.93 -20.53 8.50
N PRO A 4 -15.72 -20.62 9.06
CA PRO A 4 -15.23 -19.55 9.90
C PRO A 4 -15.23 -18.19 9.19
N ASN A 5 -15.08 -18.24 7.89
CA ASN A 5 -15.04 -17.04 7.07
C ASN A 5 -16.35 -16.79 6.34
N SER A 6 -17.46 -17.40 6.77
CA SER A 6 -18.73 -17.14 6.13
C SER A 6 -19.18 -15.74 6.53
N SER A 7 -18.82 -14.80 5.70
CA SER A 7 -19.13 -13.41 5.87
C SER A 7 -20.44 -13.09 5.18
N PRO A 8 -21.23 -12.14 5.71
CA PRO A 8 -22.36 -11.62 4.95
C PRO A 8 -21.92 -10.90 3.69
N PHE A 9 -20.60 -10.66 3.56
CA PHE A 9 -20.04 -9.98 2.42
C PHE A 9 -19.09 -10.92 1.70
N PRO A 10 -19.58 -11.75 0.77
CA PRO A 10 -18.73 -12.75 0.10
C PRO A 10 -17.52 -12.13 -0.58
N ASN A 11 -17.64 -10.89 -1.07
CA ASN A 11 -16.55 -10.20 -1.74
C ASN A 11 -15.49 -9.69 -0.78
N GLN A 12 -15.66 -9.87 0.51
CA GLN A 12 -14.63 -9.57 1.50
C GLN A 12 -13.68 -10.73 1.70
N MET A 13 -14.00 -11.88 1.14
CA MET A 13 -13.13 -13.02 1.28
C MET A 13 -11.79 -12.73 0.61
N PRO A 14 -10.69 -13.13 1.25
CA PRO A 14 -9.38 -12.98 0.64
C PRO A 14 -9.36 -13.68 -0.71
N PHE A 15 -8.61 -13.14 -1.63
CA PHE A 15 -8.43 -13.77 -2.92
C PHE A 15 -7.67 -15.07 -2.73
N GLN A 16 -8.27 -16.16 -3.15
CA GLN A 16 -7.66 -17.48 -2.99
C GLN A 16 -6.35 -17.50 -3.77
N GLY A 17 -5.28 -17.92 -3.11
CA GLY A 17 -3.98 -18.02 -3.72
C GLY A 17 -3.20 -16.72 -3.83
N VAL A 18 -3.78 -15.60 -3.40
CA VAL A 18 -3.08 -14.31 -3.41
C VAL A 18 -3.08 -13.75 -2.00
N ASN A 19 -1.91 -13.71 -1.41
CA ASN A 19 -1.73 -13.18 -0.06
C ASN A 19 -0.85 -11.94 -0.15
N MET A 20 -1.47 -10.84 -0.54
CA MET A 20 -0.73 -9.60 -0.78
C MET A 20 -0.26 -8.98 0.52
N ARG A 21 0.97 -8.52 0.51
CA ARG A 21 1.61 -7.86 1.64
C ARG A 21 1.77 -6.39 1.31
N ILE A 22 1.28 -5.55 2.22
CA ILE A 22 1.24 -4.11 2.01
C ILE A 22 2.09 -3.43 3.06
N LEU A 23 3.02 -2.60 2.62
CA LEU A 23 3.78 -1.72 3.51
C LEU A 23 3.06 -0.38 3.55
N VAL A 24 2.61 0.01 4.73
CA VAL A 24 1.97 1.31 4.95
C VAL A 24 2.97 2.21 5.66
N VAL A 25 3.35 3.32 5.03
CA VAL A 25 4.30 4.26 5.61
C VAL A 25 3.58 5.60 5.84
N GLU A 26 3.36 5.91 7.09
CA GLU A 26 2.62 7.08 7.53
C GLU A 26 3.12 7.47 8.91
N ASP A 27 3.62 8.69 9.06
CA ASP A 27 4.16 9.13 10.34
C ASP A 27 3.08 9.51 11.36
N HIS A 28 1.89 9.87 10.90
CA HIS A 28 0.78 10.21 11.79
C HIS A 28 0.16 8.94 12.33
N GLN A 29 0.25 8.74 13.64
CA GLN A 29 -0.14 7.47 14.26
C GLN A 29 -1.60 7.11 14.00
N ASP A 30 -2.52 8.06 14.18
CA ASP A 30 -3.94 7.76 14.03
C ASP A 30 -4.26 7.33 12.60
N THR A 31 -3.72 8.04 11.62
CA THR A 31 -3.92 7.69 10.21
C THR A 31 -3.32 6.33 9.90
N ARG A 32 -2.13 6.08 10.42
CA ARG A 32 -1.45 4.79 10.19
C ARG A 32 -2.27 3.64 10.76
N GLU A 33 -2.83 3.81 11.97
CA GLU A 33 -3.62 2.76 12.60
C GLU A 33 -4.93 2.52 11.87
N VAL A 34 -5.59 3.58 11.41
CA VAL A 34 -6.83 3.46 10.67
C VAL A 34 -6.60 2.71 9.35
N LEU A 35 -5.57 3.10 8.60
CA LEU A 35 -5.26 2.45 7.33
C LEU A 35 -4.86 0.99 7.54
N THR A 36 -4.02 0.73 8.53
CA THR A 36 -3.58 -0.64 8.82
C THR A 36 -4.76 -1.52 9.18
N GLY A 37 -5.64 -1.02 10.05
CA GLY A 37 -6.83 -1.77 10.47
C GLY A 37 -7.77 -2.06 9.31
N LEU A 38 -7.98 -1.06 8.45
CA LEU A 38 -8.84 -1.21 7.30
C LEU A 38 -8.32 -2.27 6.33
N LEU A 39 -7.04 -2.18 6.01
CA LEU A 39 -6.42 -3.11 5.06
C LEU A 39 -6.41 -4.53 5.61
N ARG A 40 -6.15 -4.70 6.89
CA ARG A 40 -6.21 -6.01 7.53
C ARG A 40 -7.61 -6.58 7.50
N ARG A 41 -8.62 -5.72 7.69
CA ARG A 41 -10.01 -6.14 7.61
C ARG A 41 -10.36 -6.65 6.22
N TRP A 42 -9.73 -6.08 5.20
CA TRP A 42 -9.93 -6.53 3.82
C TRP A 42 -9.16 -7.82 3.50
N GLY A 43 -8.38 -8.34 4.45
CA GLY A 43 -7.69 -9.61 4.29
C GLY A 43 -6.24 -9.52 3.89
N TYR A 44 -5.66 -8.33 3.85
CA TYR A 44 -4.26 -8.16 3.48
C TYR A 44 -3.34 -8.27 4.68
N ASP A 45 -2.11 -8.66 4.41
CA ASP A 45 -1.04 -8.71 5.41
C ASP A 45 -0.33 -7.36 5.39
N VAL A 46 -0.35 -6.65 6.51
CA VAL A 46 0.09 -5.25 6.55
C VAL A 46 1.26 -5.07 7.49
N SER A 47 2.29 -4.39 6.99
CA SER A 47 3.42 -3.96 7.79
C SER A 47 3.37 -2.43 7.91
N PRO A 48 3.08 -1.87 9.09
CA PRO A 48 3.08 -0.42 9.26
C PRO A 48 4.49 0.09 9.55
N ALA A 49 4.78 1.28 9.05
CA ALA A 49 6.03 1.98 9.30
C ALA A 49 5.74 3.47 9.47
N ASP A 50 6.55 4.15 10.26
CA ASP A 50 6.31 5.55 10.60
C ASP A 50 7.33 6.52 9.98
N SER A 51 8.29 6.00 9.22
CA SER A 51 9.37 6.83 8.69
C SER A 51 9.96 6.19 7.43
N LEU A 52 10.76 6.97 6.71
CA LEU A 52 11.51 6.44 5.58
C LEU A 52 12.42 5.31 6.03
N LYS A 53 13.13 5.50 7.13
CA LYS A 53 14.05 4.49 7.64
C LYS A 53 13.36 3.18 7.93
N SER A 54 12.24 3.22 8.67
CA SER A 54 11.51 1.99 9.00
C SER A 54 10.91 1.35 7.74
N GLY A 55 10.46 2.15 6.79
CA GLY A 55 9.99 1.63 5.52
C GLY A 55 11.08 0.92 4.74
N LEU A 56 12.26 1.52 4.66
CA LEU A 56 13.41 0.90 3.99
C LEU A 56 13.82 -0.40 4.69
N ASN A 57 13.81 -0.41 6.01
CA ASN A 57 14.13 -1.62 6.77
C ASN A 57 13.16 -2.75 6.43
N ARG A 58 11.87 -2.43 6.31
CA ARG A 58 10.88 -3.45 5.96
C ARG A 58 11.12 -4.02 4.56
N LEU A 59 11.60 -3.20 3.63
CA LEU A 59 11.89 -3.67 2.28
C LEU A 59 13.03 -4.69 2.26
N GLU A 60 13.89 -4.69 3.27
CA GLU A 60 15.01 -5.62 3.35
C GLU A 60 14.64 -6.96 3.97
N THR A 61 13.46 -7.05 4.60
CA THR A 61 13.08 -8.27 5.32
C THR A 61 12.16 -9.14 4.48
N GLU A 62 12.15 -10.44 4.79
CA GLU A 62 11.24 -11.38 4.18
C GLU A 62 10.02 -11.58 5.07
N PRO A 63 8.88 -11.88 4.50
CA PRO A 63 8.62 -12.02 3.06
C PRO A 63 8.50 -10.66 2.38
N PRO A 64 8.70 -10.57 1.05
CA PRO A 64 8.69 -9.29 0.36
C PRO A 64 7.29 -8.66 0.34
N VAL A 65 7.25 -7.34 0.30
CA VAL A 65 5.98 -6.62 0.13
C VAL A 65 5.61 -6.54 -1.35
N ASP A 66 4.32 -6.51 -1.60
CA ASP A 66 3.78 -6.42 -2.95
C ASP A 66 3.29 -5.01 -3.28
N VAL A 67 2.93 -4.26 -2.24
CA VAL A 67 2.35 -2.92 -2.38
C VAL A 67 3.00 -2.00 -1.36
N ILE A 68 3.33 -0.78 -1.80
CA ILE A 68 3.74 0.30 -0.91
C ILE A 68 2.66 1.36 -0.94
N LEU A 69 2.08 1.65 0.21
CA LEU A 69 1.15 2.76 0.39
C LEU A 69 1.83 3.75 1.32
N SER A 70 2.30 4.87 0.77
CA SER A 70 3.18 5.75 1.50
C SER A 70 2.77 7.20 1.40
N ASP A 71 2.84 7.90 2.53
CA ASP A 71 2.81 9.35 2.53
C ASP A 71 4.01 9.87 1.74
N ILE A 72 3.84 11.01 1.10
CA ILE A 72 4.92 11.65 0.36
C ILE A 72 5.87 12.33 1.34
N ALA A 73 5.34 13.05 2.32
CA ALA A 73 6.15 13.76 3.31
C ALA A 73 6.34 12.90 4.55
N LEU A 74 7.59 12.52 4.82
CA LEU A 74 7.95 11.73 5.99
C LEU A 74 8.93 12.53 6.86
N PRO A 75 9.04 12.24 8.16
CA PRO A 75 9.89 13.03 9.05
C PRO A 75 11.36 13.01 8.66
N ASP A 76 11.81 11.93 8.03
CA ASP A 76 13.22 11.74 7.68
C ASP A 76 13.47 11.66 6.19
N GLY A 77 12.49 12.03 5.36
CA GLY A 77 12.65 12.00 3.91
C GLY A 77 11.33 12.04 3.19
N THR A 78 11.25 11.32 2.08
CA THR A 78 10.05 11.33 1.25
C THR A 78 9.65 9.93 0.82
N GLY A 79 8.36 9.78 0.49
CA GLY A 79 7.88 8.54 -0.14
C GLY A 79 8.52 8.30 -1.49
N TYR A 80 8.94 9.36 -2.17
CA TYR A 80 9.67 9.23 -3.44
C TYR A 80 10.97 8.45 -3.24
N ALA A 81 11.71 8.79 -2.19
CA ALA A 81 12.97 8.10 -1.88
C ALA A 81 12.73 6.62 -1.58
N LEU A 82 11.65 6.33 -0.88
CA LEU A 82 11.30 4.94 -0.55
C LEU A 82 11.03 4.13 -1.81
N VAL A 83 10.17 4.63 -2.68
CA VAL A 83 9.79 3.92 -3.89
C VAL A 83 10.97 3.86 -4.87
N GLY A 84 11.72 4.97 -4.97
CA GLY A 84 12.92 4.98 -5.80
C GLY A 84 13.90 3.90 -5.41
N GLU A 85 14.11 3.71 -4.10
CA GLU A 85 15.01 2.68 -3.62
C GLU A 85 14.45 1.28 -3.91
N ALA A 86 13.15 1.07 -3.75
CA ALA A 86 12.54 -0.21 -4.09
C ALA A 86 12.75 -0.55 -5.56
N ARG A 87 12.55 0.43 -6.45
CA ARG A 87 12.76 0.22 -7.88
C ARG A 87 14.22 -0.06 -8.21
N ARG A 88 15.12 0.70 -7.57
CA ARG A 88 16.56 0.50 -7.77
C ARG A 88 16.99 -0.91 -7.40
N ARG A 89 16.35 -1.48 -6.38
CA ARG A 89 16.64 -2.86 -5.94
C ARG A 89 15.94 -3.91 -6.80
N GLY A 90 15.24 -3.49 -7.86
CA GLY A 90 14.54 -4.40 -8.75
C GLY A 90 13.26 -4.99 -8.18
N LYS A 91 12.70 -4.38 -7.13
CA LYS A 91 11.47 -4.88 -6.53
C LYS A 91 10.26 -4.51 -7.37
N ARG A 92 9.41 -5.49 -7.60
CA ARG A 92 8.19 -5.30 -8.38
C ARG A 92 7.03 -5.03 -7.45
N VAL A 93 6.92 -3.77 -7.04
CA VAL A 93 5.88 -3.34 -6.12
C VAL A 93 4.92 -2.39 -6.81
N LEU A 94 3.67 -2.44 -6.39
CA LEU A 94 2.69 -1.43 -6.74
C LEU A 94 2.86 -0.30 -5.73
N ALA A 95 3.08 0.92 -6.20
CA ALA A 95 3.35 2.04 -5.32
C ALA A 95 2.22 3.05 -5.39
N ILE A 96 1.62 3.35 -4.25
CA ILE A 96 0.51 4.28 -4.10
C ILE A 96 0.93 5.40 -3.16
N ALA A 97 0.86 6.63 -3.64
CA ALA A 97 1.19 7.81 -2.84
C ALA A 97 -0.05 8.34 -2.14
N LEU A 98 0.14 8.79 -0.91
CA LEU A 98 -0.87 9.53 -0.14
C LEU A 98 -0.36 10.93 0.12
N SER A 99 -1.21 11.94 -0.05
CA SER A 99 -0.83 13.30 0.23
C SER A 99 -2.03 14.09 0.74
N GLY A 100 -1.80 14.93 1.73
CA GLY A 100 -2.86 15.80 2.26
C GLY A 100 -3.19 16.94 1.32
N TYR A 101 -2.29 17.24 0.41
CA TYR A 101 -2.48 18.32 -0.55
C TYR A 101 -1.91 17.89 -1.88
N VAL A 102 -2.76 17.92 -2.91
CA VAL A 102 -2.38 17.42 -4.22
C VAL A 102 -2.43 18.55 -5.25
N TYR A 103 -1.26 18.93 -5.75
CA TYR A 103 -1.16 19.79 -6.91
C TYR A 103 -0.92 18.93 -8.16
N PRO A 104 -1.30 19.41 -9.34
CA PRO A 104 -0.97 18.68 -10.57
C PRO A 104 0.52 18.36 -10.70
N SER A 105 1.38 19.27 -10.22
CA SER A 105 2.82 19.05 -10.24
C SER A 105 3.22 17.88 -9.34
N ASP A 106 2.54 17.69 -8.21
CA ASP A 106 2.84 16.59 -7.29
C ASP A 106 2.51 15.25 -7.92
N VAL A 107 1.37 15.16 -8.62
CA VAL A 107 0.97 13.93 -9.31
C VAL A 107 2.00 13.59 -10.38
N ARG A 108 2.46 14.60 -11.12
CA ARG A 108 3.44 14.42 -12.16
C ARG A 108 4.77 13.91 -11.60
N VAL A 109 5.23 14.53 -10.51
CA VAL A 109 6.47 14.11 -9.86
C VAL A 109 6.33 12.70 -9.31
N ALA A 110 5.20 12.38 -8.70
CA ALA A 110 4.96 11.04 -8.17
C ALA A 110 5.06 9.98 -9.27
N THR A 111 4.47 10.26 -10.43
CA THR A 111 4.54 9.35 -11.57
C THR A 111 5.98 9.18 -12.05
N LEU A 112 6.72 10.28 -12.17
CA LEU A 112 8.10 10.25 -12.65
C LEU A 112 9.03 9.52 -11.70
N THR A 113 8.71 9.49 -10.42
CA THR A 113 9.55 8.86 -9.40
C THR A 113 9.13 7.45 -9.04
N GLY A 114 8.20 6.88 -9.80
CA GLY A 114 7.87 5.47 -9.67
C GLY A 114 6.56 5.13 -8.98
N PHE A 115 5.80 6.12 -8.49
CA PHE A 115 4.47 5.85 -7.98
C PHE A 115 3.51 5.53 -9.13
N ASP A 116 2.67 4.53 -8.90
CA ASP A 116 1.68 4.10 -9.89
C ASP A 116 0.35 4.83 -9.72
N HIS A 117 0.03 5.20 -8.49
CA HIS A 117 -1.22 5.90 -8.17
C HIS A 117 -0.96 6.97 -7.15
N HIS A 118 -1.81 7.98 -7.15
CA HIS A 118 -1.73 9.09 -6.22
C HIS A 118 -3.10 9.36 -5.64
N LEU A 119 -3.24 9.24 -4.33
CA LEU A 119 -4.48 9.47 -3.62
C LEU A 119 -4.34 10.66 -2.71
N SER A 120 -5.37 11.49 -2.66
CA SER A 120 -5.39 12.61 -1.72
C SER A 120 -5.94 12.15 -0.36
N LYS A 121 -5.54 12.84 0.69
CA LYS A 121 -6.10 12.62 2.03
C LYS A 121 -7.31 13.53 2.20
N PRO A 122 -8.36 13.07 2.87
CA PRO A 122 -8.51 11.72 3.42
C PRO A 122 -8.62 10.70 2.31
N CYS A 123 -8.11 9.50 2.58
CA CYS A 123 -8.04 8.44 1.58
C CYS A 123 -9.44 8.02 1.12
N ASP A 124 -9.62 7.95 -0.19
CA ASP A 124 -10.84 7.38 -0.76
C ASP A 124 -10.72 5.87 -0.67
N CYS A 125 -11.41 5.29 0.29
CA CYS A 125 -11.30 3.86 0.56
C CYS A 125 -11.85 3.01 -0.58
N HIS A 126 -12.86 3.49 -1.29
CA HIS A 126 -13.42 2.75 -2.43
C HIS A 126 -12.40 2.67 -3.56
N TYR A 127 -11.74 3.77 -3.84
CA TYR A 127 -10.76 3.82 -4.90
C TYR A 127 -9.53 2.98 -4.52
N LEU A 128 -9.07 3.10 -3.28
CA LEU A 128 -7.96 2.31 -2.78
C LEU A 128 -8.27 0.82 -2.90
N ARG A 129 -9.46 0.42 -2.48
CA ARG A 129 -9.86 -0.98 -2.55
C ARG A 129 -9.90 -1.47 -3.98
N ALA A 130 -10.41 -0.64 -4.90
CA ALA A 130 -10.46 -1.00 -6.32
C ALA A 130 -9.06 -1.23 -6.89
N ILE A 131 -8.11 -0.37 -6.54
CA ILE A 131 -6.72 -0.52 -6.97
C ILE A 131 -6.14 -1.84 -6.47
N LEU A 132 -6.36 -2.14 -5.20
CA LEU A 132 -5.79 -3.35 -4.59
C LEU A 132 -6.43 -4.61 -5.15
N GLU A 133 -7.74 -4.60 -5.38
CA GLU A 133 -8.43 -5.75 -5.96
C GLU A 133 -7.97 -6.00 -7.39
N ASP A 134 -7.76 -4.94 -8.14
CA ASP A 134 -7.26 -5.07 -9.50
C ASP A 134 -5.86 -5.68 -9.51
N ARG A 135 -5.00 -5.22 -8.61
CA ARG A 135 -3.66 -5.78 -8.48
C ARG A 135 -3.69 -7.24 -8.06
N ALA A 136 -4.57 -7.59 -7.12
CA ALA A 136 -4.72 -8.96 -6.67
C ALA A 136 -5.14 -9.89 -7.81
N LYS A 137 -6.06 -9.44 -8.65
CA LYS A 137 -6.48 -10.20 -9.81
C LYS A 137 -5.32 -10.41 -10.78
N TRP A 138 -4.54 -9.37 -11.01
CA TRP A 138 -3.39 -9.45 -11.90
C TRP A 138 -2.35 -10.43 -11.36
N GLU A 139 -2.05 -10.38 -10.07
CA GLU A 139 -1.12 -11.31 -9.43
C GLU A 139 -1.61 -12.75 -9.55
N ASN A 140 -2.90 -12.95 -9.31
CA ASN A 140 -3.49 -14.27 -9.38
C ASN A 140 -3.45 -14.83 -10.80
N ALA A 141 -3.70 -13.98 -11.80
CA ALA A 141 -3.67 -14.39 -13.19
C ALA A 141 -2.25 -14.69 -13.66
N ALA A 142 -1.25 -14.03 -13.08
CA ALA A 142 0.14 -14.20 -13.45
C ALA A 142 0.77 -15.45 -12.82
N SER A 143 0.15 -15.96 -11.76
CA SER A 143 0.65 -17.16 -11.10
C SER A 143 0.01 -18.40 -11.70
#